data_f84f8b65f7a097cb8747154fa5a484f5
#
_entry.id   f84f8b65f7a097cb8747154fa5a484f5
#
_cell.length_a   1.000
_cell.length_b   1.000
_cell.length_c   1.000
_cell.angle_alpha   90.00
_cell.angle_beta   90.00
_cell.angle_gamma   90.00
#
_symmetry.space_group_name_H-M   'P 1'
#
loop_
_entity.id
_entity.type
_entity.pdbx_description
1 polymer ?
#
loop_
_entity_poly.entity_id
_entity_poly.type
_entity_poly.pdbx_seq_one_letter_code
_entity_poly.pdbx_strand_id
1 'polypeptide(L)'
;MKTLNRHSKINVKIIPLLFACLLICALPKVAKADTAREIDVSVDVSLEKFIQDVKGAKEFLQASKGVLVFPKVYKAGFWFGGEYGEGALRIGGKTADYYNIAAGSLGFQFGAQIKTVILVFIDEDALKKFRNSEGWKAGVDGSVAVADVGIGQSIDSTTFKEPIIAFIIDQKGLMLNFTIEGAKFTKISR
;
A
#
# COMPACT_ATOMS: atom_id res chain seq x y z
N MET A 1 -41.48 -31.96 46.85
CA MET A 1 -40.97 -31.35 45.58
C MET A 1 -39.62 -30.69 45.88
N LYS A 2 -38.50 -31.33 45.52
CA LYS A 2 -37.12 -30.79 45.70
C LYS A 2 -36.66 -30.29 44.37
N THR A 3 -36.51 -28.97 44.21
CA THR A 3 -35.95 -28.32 43.06
C THR A 3 -34.42 -28.37 43.14
N LEU A 4 -33.78 -29.11 42.26
CA LEU A 4 -32.33 -29.18 42.10
C LEU A 4 -31.85 -27.92 41.35
N ASN A 5 -31.25 -27.00 42.10
CA ASN A 5 -30.54 -25.83 41.52
C ASN A 5 -29.09 -26.25 41.22
N ARG A 6 -28.81 -26.60 39.96
CA ARG A 6 -27.48 -26.98 39.47
C ARG A 6 -26.74 -25.76 38.94
N HIS A 7 -26.17 -24.97 39.84
CA HIS A 7 -25.22 -23.93 39.44
C HIS A 7 -23.93 -24.58 38.89
N SER A 8 -23.78 -24.55 37.59
CA SER A 8 -22.52 -24.89 36.91
C SER A 8 -21.44 -23.89 37.34
N LYS A 9 -20.55 -24.29 38.24
CA LYS A 9 -19.37 -23.51 38.62
C LYS A 9 -18.40 -23.55 37.42
N ILE A 10 -18.42 -22.52 36.60
CA ILE A 10 -17.38 -22.32 35.57
C ILE A 10 -16.06 -22.15 36.31
N ASN A 11 -15.12 -23.09 36.06
CA ASN A 11 -13.80 -23.09 36.69
C ASN A 11 -13.01 -21.85 36.23
N VAL A 12 -12.95 -20.81 37.04
CA VAL A 12 -12.27 -19.54 36.83
C VAL A 12 -10.77 -19.72 36.46
N LYS A 13 -10.19 -20.89 36.79
CA LYS A 13 -8.80 -21.23 36.44
C LYS A 13 -8.57 -21.57 34.96
N ILE A 14 -9.63 -21.82 34.18
CA ILE A 14 -9.52 -22.18 32.76
C ILE A 14 -9.43 -20.90 31.88
N ILE A 15 -9.97 -19.79 32.35
CA ILE A 15 -9.99 -18.52 31.59
C ILE A 15 -8.57 -17.98 31.30
N PRO A 16 -7.62 -17.92 32.27
CA PRO A 16 -6.26 -17.43 31.96
C PRO A 16 -5.48 -18.38 31.04
N LEU A 17 -5.76 -19.69 31.10
CA LEU A 17 -5.12 -20.67 30.21
C LEU A 17 -5.59 -20.53 28.76
N LEU A 18 -6.87 -20.29 28.53
CA LEU A 18 -7.45 -20.00 27.22
C LEU A 18 -6.92 -18.68 26.66
N PHE A 19 -6.74 -17.66 27.50
CA PHE A 19 -6.17 -16.37 27.10
C PHE A 19 -4.68 -16.49 26.74
N ALA A 20 -3.91 -17.30 27.46
CA ALA A 20 -2.50 -17.57 27.17
C ALA A 20 -2.33 -18.36 25.85
N CYS A 21 -3.20 -19.34 25.57
CA CYS A 21 -3.19 -20.05 24.28
C CYS A 21 -3.56 -19.15 23.10
N LEU A 22 -4.48 -18.19 23.27
CA LEU A 22 -4.83 -17.22 22.23
C LEU A 22 -3.67 -16.28 21.92
N LEU A 23 -2.87 -15.92 22.95
CA LEU A 23 -1.70 -15.06 22.78
C LEU A 23 -0.54 -15.75 22.05
N ILE A 24 -0.38 -17.06 22.23
CA ILE A 24 0.69 -17.85 21.57
C ILE A 24 0.39 -18.07 20.10
N CYS A 25 -0.88 -18.14 19.67
CA CYS A 25 -1.27 -18.20 18.27
C CYS A 25 -1.09 -16.87 17.51
N ALA A 26 -0.86 -15.77 18.22
CA ALA A 26 -0.64 -14.44 17.67
C ALA A 26 0.84 -14.10 17.45
N LEU A 27 1.77 -15.08 17.53
CA LEU A 27 3.16 -14.84 17.13
C LEU A 27 3.16 -14.44 15.65
N PRO A 28 3.59 -13.22 15.29
CA PRO A 28 3.68 -12.82 13.91
C PRO A 28 4.63 -13.79 13.20
N LYS A 29 4.13 -14.51 12.19
CA LYS A 29 5.04 -15.15 11.24
C LYS A 29 5.92 -14.02 10.73
N VAL A 30 7.23 -14.11 10.95
CA VAL A 30 8.17 -13.13 10.43
C VAL A 30 7.89 -13.04 8.94
N ALA A 31 7.29 -11.95 8.50
CA ALA A 31 7.06 -11.71 7.09
C ALA A 31 8.45 -11.60 6.46
N LYS A 32 8.78 -12.58 5.62
CA LYS A 32 10.02 -12.52 4.86
C LYS A 32 9.88 -11.35 3.88
N ALA A 33 10.85 -10.45 3.93
CA ALA A 33 10.91 -9.36 2.95
C ALA A 33 11.05 -9.94 1.53
N ASP A 34 10.33 -9.37 0.56
CA ASP A 34 10.40 -9.82 -0.82
C ASP A 34 11.82 -9.59 -1.38
N THR A 35 12.28 -10.51 -2.20
CA THR A 35 13.56 -10.35 -2.91
C THR A 35 13.41 -9.32 -4.04
N ALA A 36 14.53 -8.73 -4.49
CA ALA A 36 14.56 -7.83 -5.65
C ALA A 36 13.79 -8.40 -6.85
N ARG A 37 14.02 -9.68 -7.15
CA ARG A 37 13.37 -10.37 -8.27
C ARG A 37 11.85 -10.51 -8.08
N GLU A 38 11.39 -10.83 -6.87
CA GLU A 38 9.95 -10.94 -6.57
C GLU A 38 9.26 -9.58 -6.70
N ILE A 39 9.90 -8.51 -6.23
CA ILE A 39 9.40 -7.15 -6.39
C ILE A 39 9.35 -6.80 -7.87
N ASP A 40 10.42 -7.02 -8.62
CA ASP A 40 10.49 -6.68 -10.05
C ASP A 40 9.40 -7.37 -10.87
N VAL A 41 9.23 -8.69 -10.70
CA VAL A 41 8.17 -9.45 -11.39
C VAL A 41 6.78 -8.92 -11.03
N SER A 42 6.54 -8.63 -9.74
CA SER A 42 5.25 -8.11 -9.29
C SER A 42 4.97 -6.69 -9.84
N VAL A 43 6.01 -5.87 -9.96
CA VAL A 43 5.94 -4.53 -10.57
C VAL A 43 5.57 -4.63 -12.05
N ASP A 44 6.24 -5.52 -12.80
CA ASP A 44 5.96 -5.70 -14.23
C ASP A 44 4.51 -6.16 -14.46
N VAL A 45 4.03 -7.14 -13.70
CA VAL A 45 2.62 -7.60 -13.75
C VAL A 45 1.64 -6.46 -13.43
N SER A 46 1.96 -5.62 -12.44
CA SER A 46 1.10 -4.48 -12.08
C SER A 46 1.06 -3.41 -13.17
N LEU A 47 2.19 -3.12 -13.81
CA LEU A 47 2.26 -2.19 -14.93
C LEU A 47 1.53 -2.70 -16.17
N GLU A 48 1.69 -3.98 -16.51
CA GLU A 48 0.96 -4.62 -17.61
C GLU A 48 -0.56 -4.51 -17.38
N LYS A 49 -1.01 -4.84 -16.17
CA LYS A 49 -2.42 -4.73 -15.81
C LYS A 49 -2.92 -3.29 -15.91
N PHE A 50 -2.18 -2.32 -15.40
CA PHE A 50 -2.52 -0.90 -15.50
C PHE A 50 -2.68 -0.45 -16.95
N ILE A 51 -1.77 -0.87 -17.83
CA ILE A 51 -1.83 -0.57 -19.27
C ILE A 51 -3.06 -1.21 -19.95
N GLN A 52 -3.44 -2.42 -19.50
CA GLN A 52 -4.61 -3.12 -20.05
C GLN A 52 -5.94 -2.50 -19.58
N ASP A 53 -6.02 -2.10 -18.31
CA ASP A 53 -7.25 -1.65 -17.68
C ASP A 53 -7.56 -0.16 -17.95
N VAL A 54 -6.52 0.66 -18.22
CA VAL A 54 -6.64 2.11 -18.33
C VAL A 54 -6.19 2.60 -19.70
N LYS A 55 -7.09 3.23 -20.45
CA LYS A 55 -6.78 3.78 -21.78
C LYS A 55 -5.79 4.94 -21.67
N GLY A 56 -4.77 4.98 -22.54
CA GLY A 56 -3.73 6.00 -22.53
C GLY A 56 -2.65 5.80 -21.47
N ALA A 57 -2.75 4.76 -20.62
CA ALA A 57 -1.75 4.49 -19.59
C ALA A 57 -0.36 4.23 -20.17
N LYS A 58 -0.27 3.52 -21.30
CA LYS A 58 1.01 3.20 -21.95
C LYS A 58 1.75 4.47 -22.38
N GLU A 59 1.08 5.34 -23.10
CA GLU A 59 1.61 6.62 -23.59
C GLU A 59 1.97 7.53 -22.42
N PHE A 60 1.13 7.57 -21.38
CA PHE A 60 1.36 8.34 -20.16
C PHE A 60 2.62 7.88 -19.42
N LEU A 61 2.78 6.57 -19.22
CA LEU A 61 3.97 5.99 -18.58
C LEU A 61 5.24 6.24 -19.40
N GLN A 62 5.16 6.16 -20.73
CA GLN A 62 6.29 6.43 -21.63
C GLN A 62 6.74 7.90 -21.60
N ALA A 63 5.81 8.85 -21.41
CA ALA A 63 6.12 10.28 -21.31
C ALA A 63 6.68 10.66 -19.92
N SER A 64 6.55 9.79 -18.92
CA SER A 64 6.98 10.06 -17.55
C SER A 64 8.50 10.03 -17.38
N LYS A 65 9.01 10.70 -16.35
CA LYS A 65 10.42 10.70 -15.93
C LYS A 65 10.79 9.49 -15.09
N GLY A 66 9.80 8.92 -14.42
CA GLY A 66 9.95 7.71 -13.59
C GLY A 66 8.61 7.22 -13.09
N VAL A 67 8.55 5.93 -12.77
CA VAL A 67 7.35 5.27 -12.27
C VAL A 67 7.72 4.42 -11.06
N LEU A 68 7.16 4.75 -9.90
CA LEU A 68 7.34 3.98 -8.68
C LEU A 68 6.09 3.14 -8.42
N VAL A 69 6.26 1.83 -8.37
CA VAL A 69 5.16 0.88 -8.26
C VAL A 69 5.28 0.07 -6.97
N PHE A 70 4.21 0.05 -6.19
CA PHE A 70 4.01 -0.83 -5.05
C PHE A 70 2.91 -1.83 -5.40
N PRO A 71 3.26 -3.06 -5.82
CA PRO A 71 2.29 -4.05 -6.29
C PRO A 71 1.29 -4.49 -5.22
N LYS A 72 1.74 -4.47 -3.96
CA LYS A 72 0.93 -4.88 -2.80
C LYS A 72 1.19 -3.93 -1.65
N VAL A 73 0.23 -3.05 -1.38
CA VAL A 73 0.20 -2.24 -0.17
C VAL A 73 -0.86 -2.83 0.75
N TYR A 74 -0.42 -3.36 1.88
CA TYR A 74 -1.29 -3.93 2.90
C TYR A 74 -1.73 -2.82 3.85
N LYS A 75 -3.01 -2.72 4.09
CA LYS A 75 -3.60 -1.85 5.10
C LYS A 75 -4.34 -2.71 6.10
N ALA A 76 -4.05 -2.54 7.37
CA ALA A 76 -4.77 -3.22 8.44
C ALA A 76 -4.95 -2.27 9.63
N GLY A 77 -6.09 -2.38 10.31
CA GLY A 77 -6.35 -1.58 11.50
C GLY A 77 -7.71 -1.83 12.13
N PHE A 78 -7.84 -1.32 13.36
CA PHE A 78 -9.07 -1.36 14.16
C PHE A 78 -9.44 0.06 14.64
N TRP A 79 -8.70 0.66 15.55
CA TRP A 79 -8.76 2.07 15.98
C TRP A 79 -7.59 2.87 15.42
N PHE A 80 -6.48 2.18 15.26
CA PHE A 80 -5.26 2.64 14.63
C PHE A 80 -4.99 1.71 13.46
N GLY A 81 -4.67 2.26 12.31
CA GLY A 81 -4.32 1.50 11.12
C GLY A 81 -2.90 1.80 10.68
N GLY A 82 -2.28 0.83 10.02
CA GLY A 82 -1.00 0.98 9.35
C GLY A 82 -1.10 0.48 7.92
N GLU A 83 -0.30 1.09 7.06
CA GLU A 83 -0.09 0.67 5.70
C GLU A 83 1.38 0.38 5.46
N TYR A 84 1.67 -0.68 4.73
CA TYR A 84 3.02 -1.06 4.35
C TYR A 84 3.02 -1.77 3.01
N GLY A 85 4.01 -1.48 2.18
CA GLY A 85 4.27 -2.16 0.93
C GLY A 85 5.70 -1.95 0.45
N GLU A 86 6.19 -2.85 -0.38
CA GLU A 86 7.49 -2.74 -1.04
C GLU A 86 7.29 -2.62 -2.54
N GLY A 87 8.20 -1.89 -3.21
CA GLY A 87 8.08 -1.61 -4.63
C GLY A 87 9.38 -1.17 -5.26
N ALA A 88 9.34 -0.94 -6.58
CA ALA A 88 10.49 -0.50 -7.34
C ALA A 88 10.20 0.75 -8.17
N LEU A 89 11.22 1.62 -8.25
CA LEU A 89 11.24 2.77 -9.14
C LEU A 89 11.82 2.36 -10.49
N ARG A 90 11.03 2.54 -11.55
CA ARG A 90 11.43 2.34 -12.93
C ARG A 90 11.80 3.68 -13.58
N ILE A 91 12.96 3.74 -14.21
CA ILE A 91 13.41 4.87 -15.03
C ILE A 91 13.85 4.30 -16.36
N GLY A 92 13.25 4.78 -17.45
CA GLY A 92 13.51 4.23 -18.78
C GLY A 92 13.24 2.72 -18.89
N GLY A 93 12.26 2.21 -18.15
CA GLY A 93 11.87 0.80 -18.12
C GLY A 93 12.76 -0.11 -17.27
N LYS A 94 13.83 0.42 -16.65
CA LYS A 94 14.75 -0.35 -15.79
C LYS A 94 14.58 0.00 -14.33
N THR A 95 14.77 -0.96 -13.42
CA THR A 95 14.79 -0.71 -11.99
C THR A 95 15.99 0.15 -11.61
N ALA A 96 15.71 1.32 -11.05
CA ALA A 96 16.70 2.24 -10.55
C ALA A 96 16.94 2.08 -9.04
N ASP A 97 15.86 1.93 -8.27
CA ASP A 97 15.91 1.85 -6.81
C ASP A 97 14.70 1.06 -6.29
N TYR A 98 14.80 0.54 -5.06
CA TYR A 98 13.68 -0.07 -4.34
C TYR A 98 13.25 0.82 -3.17
N TYR A 99 11.95 0.82 -2.88
CA TYR A 99 11.34 1.63 -1.83
C TYR A 99 10.32 0.83 -1.03
N ASN A 100 10.11 1.24 0.21
CA ASN A 100 8.89 0.91 0.93
C ASN A 100 7.98 2.15 1.02
N ILE A 101 6.68 1.90 1.13
CA ILE A 101 5.66 2.86 1.54
C ILE A 101 5.17 2.48 2.92
N ALA A 102 5.09 3.46 3.82
CA ALA A 102 4.53 3.30 5.15
C ALA A 102 3.64 4.50 5.47
N ALA A 103 2.43 4.25 5.96
CA ALA A 103 1.52 5.28 6.43
C ALA A 103 0.80 4.84 7.70
N GLY A 104 0.48 5.79 8.56
CA GLY A 104 -0.40 5.58 9.71
C GLY A 104 -1.78 6.19 9.44
N SER A 105 -2.84 5.55 9.87
CA SER A 105 -4.18 6.09 9.83
C SER A 105 -4.86 6.00 11.18
N LEU A 106 -5.62 7.05 11.54
CA LEU A 106 -6.45 7.11 12.73
C LEU A 106 -7.90 7.04 12.29
N GLY A 107 -8.71 6.22 12.94
CA GLY A 107 -10.15 6.17 12.68
C GLY A 107 -10.76 4.78 12.82
N PHE A 108 -12.10 4.76 12.89
CA PHE A 108 -12.91 3.54 12.93
C PHE A 108 -12.86 2.84 11.56
N GLN A 109 -11.84 2.01 11.35
CA GLN A 109 -11.73 1.22 10.13
C GLN A 109 -11.44 -0.23 10.52
N PHE A 110 -12.48 -1.04 10.44
CA PHE A 110 -12.37 -2.48 10.67
C PHE A 110 -11.99 -3.15 9.36
N GLY A 111 -10.85 -3.83 9.33
CA GLY A 111 -10.57 -4.71 8.21
C GLY A 111 -9.11 -4.72 7.75
N ALA A 112 -8.89 -5.53 6.74
CA ALA A 112 -7.67 -5.58 5.97
C ALA A 112 -7.98 -5.26 4.49
N GLN A 113 -7.07 -4.56 3.85
CA GLN A 113 -7.16 -4.19 2.44
C GLN A 113 -5.80 -4.42 1.78
N ILE A 114 -5.84 -4.81 0.52
CA ILE A 114 -4.66 -4.86 -0.35
C ILE A 114 -4.97 -4.02 -1.58
N LYS A 115 -4.01 -3.22 -2.01
CA LYS A 115 -4.11 -2.37 -3.20
C LYS A 115 -2.76 -2.26 -3.90
N THR A 116 -2.78 -1.88 -5.16
CA THR A 116 -1.60 -1.46 -5.91
C THR A 116 -1.54 0.05 -5.93
N VAL A 117 -0.36 0.61 -5.69
CA VAL A 117 -0.11 2.06 -5.75
C VAL A 117 0.96 2.32 -6.81
N ILE A 118 0.66 3.21 -7.76
CA ILE A 118 1.58 3.61 -8.83
C ILE A 118 1.76 5.12 -8.75
N LEU A 119 2.99 5.58 -8.48
CA LEU A 119 3.34 7.00 -8.54
C LEU A 119 4.08 7.27 -9.85
N VAL A 120 3.55 8.20 -10.64
CA VAL A 120 4.13 8.62 -11.90
C VAL A 120 4.73 10.01 -11.75
N PHE A 121 6.02 10.13 -11.95
CA PHE A 121 6.75 11.40 -11.91
C PHE A 121 6.72 12.03 -13.31
N ILE A 122 6.01 13.16 -13.44
CA ILE A 122 5.92 13.92 -14.69
C ILE A 122 7.07 14.90 -14.79
N ASP A 123 7.47 15.46 -13.66
CA ASP A 123 8.53 16.46 -13.54
C ASP A 123 9.85 15.82 -13.09
N GLU A 124 10.95 16.19 -13.77
CA GLU A 124 12.27 15.63 -13.48
C GLU A 124 12.85 16.12 -12.16
N ASP A 125 12.58 17.35 -11.78
CA ASP A 125 13.08 17.92 -10.51
C ASP A 125 12.35 17.31 -9.33
N ALA A 126 11.05 16.99 -9.48
CA ALA A 126 10.30 16.23 -8.50
C ALA A 126 10.88 14.82 -8.30
N LEU A 127 11.22 14.12 -9.39
CA LEU A 127 11.88 12.82 -9.33
C LEU A 127 13.25 12.90 -8.63
N LYS A 128 14.07 13.91 -8.97
CA LYS A 128 15.39 14.13 -8.34
C LYS A 128 15.25 14.42 -6.84
N LYS A 129 14.32 15.29 -6.45
CA LYS A 129 14.06 15.59 -5.01
C LYS A 129 13.62 14.34 -4.27
N PHE A 130 12.72 13.56 -4.86
CA PHE A 130 12.26 12.30 -4.29
C PHE A 130 13.44 11.33 -4.05
N ARG A 131 14.28 11.10 -5.05
CA ARG A 131 15.41 10.15 -4.99
C ARG A 131 16.50 10.55 -4.00
N ASN A 132 16.70 11.85 -3.80
CA ASN A 132 17.73 12.41 -2.92
C ASN A 132 17.24 12.52 -1.46
N SER A 133 15.99 12.24 -1.18
CA SER A 133 15.43 12.26 0.16
C SER A 133 15.66 10.93 0.88
N GLU A 134 16.09 10.97 2.14
CA GLU A 134 16.21 9.76 2.99
C GLU A 134 14.86 9.23 3.49
N GLY A 135 13.76 9.91 3.19
CA GLY A 135 12.42 9.53 3.59
C GLY A 135 11.41 10.59 3.18
N TRP A 136 10.98 10.53 1.92
CA TRP A 136 10.06 11.48 1.31
C TRP A 136 8.63 11.27 1.83
N LYS A 137 7.93 12.37 2.16
CA LYS A 137 6.55 12.35 2.64
C LYS A 137 5.63 13.08 1.66
N ALA A 138 4.61 12.38 1.21
CA ALA A 138 3.57 12.97 0.37
C ALA A 138 2.79 14.06 1.11
N GLY A 139 2.54 15.19 0.43
CA GLY A 139 1.87 16.36 0.98
C GLY A 139 2.77 17.27 1.85
N VAL A 140 4.00 16.83 2.18
CA VAL A 140 4.97 17.62 2.95
C VAL A 140 6.17 17.98 2.08
N ASP A 141 6.83 16.98 1.49
CA ASP A 141 8.03 17.17 0.68
C ASP A 141 7.70 17.42 -0.79
N GLY A 142 6.46 17.16 -1.21
CA GLY A 142 5.92 17.46 -2.54
C GLY A 142 4.45 17.11 -2.66
N SER A 143 3.79 17.79 -3.62
CA SER A 143 2.38 17.55 -3.97
C SER A 143 2.24 16.26 -4.76
N VAL A 144 1.17 15.54 -4.49
CA VAL A 144 0.76 14.35 -5.23
C VAL A 144 -0.72 14.46 -5.56
N ALA A 145 -1.07 14.48 -6.83
CA ALA A 145 -2.46 14.31 -7.23
C ALA A 145 -2.85 12.83 -7.18
N VAL A 146 -3.96 12.52 -6.56
CA VAL A 146 -4.52 11.16 -6.60
C VAL A 146 -5.52 11.08 -7.74
N ALA A 147 -5.24 10.23 -8.72
CA ALA A 147 -6.14 9.92 -9.80
C ALA A 147 -6.97 8.68 -9.44
N ASP A 148 -8.27 8.85 -9.32
CA ASP A 148 -9.22 7.74 -9.20
C ASP A 148 -9.57 7.27 -10.62
N VAL A 149 -8.93 6.18 -11.04
CA VAL A 149 -9.11 5.63 -12.39
C VAL A 149 -9.67 4.23 -12.29
N GLY A 150 -10.93 4.07 -12.68
CA GLY A 150 -11.59 2.78 -12.81
C GLY A 150 -11.25 2.06 -14.12
N ILE A 151 -11.57 0.77 -14.20
CA ILE A 151 -11.42 -0.05 -15.42
C ILE A 151 -12.21 0.62 -16.58
N GLY A 152 -11.51 0.81 -17.71
CA GLY A 152 -12.07 1.41 -18.91
C GLY A 152 -12.11 2.93 -18.96
N GLN A 153 -11.67 3.62 -17.90
CA GLN A 153 -11.47 5.07 -17.92
C GLN A 153 -10.20 5.44 -18.71
N SER A 154 -10.14 6.68 -19.21
CA SER A 154 -8.98 7.18 -19.96
C SER A 154 -8.20 8.19 -19.15
N ILE A 155 -6.88 8.12 -19.27
CA ILE A 155 -5.98 9.15 -18.77
C ILE A 155 -5.75 10.17 -19.89
N ASP A 156 -5.99 11.43 -19.59
CA ASP A 156 -5.56 12.54 -20.43
C ASP A 156 -4.36 13.23 -19.75
N SER A 157 -3.22 13.21 -20.41
CA SER A 157 -1.98 13.82 -19.93
C SER A 157 -2.10 15.34 -19.69
N THR A 158 -3.09 15.98 -20.31
CA THR A 158 -3.36 17.43 -20.14
C THR A 158 -4.13 17.74 -18.84
N THR A 159 -4.73 16.73 -18.23
CA THR A 159 -5.58 16.88 -17.04
C THR A 159 -4.75 17.07 -15.77
N PHE A 160 -3.51 16.56 -15.73
CA PHE A 160 -2.70 16.57 -14.53
C PHE A 160 -1.65 17.68 -14.57
N LYS A 161 -1.79 18.63 -13.64
CA LYS A 161 -0.83 19.75 -13.46
C LYS A 161 0.20 19.48 -12.37
N GLU A 162 -0.03 18.46 -11.54
CA GLU A 162 0.86 18.14 -10.44
C GLU A 162 2.09 17.35 -10.92
N PRO A 163 3.25 17.59 -10.29
CA PRO A 163 4.52 16.98 -10.70
C PRO A 163 4.56 15.46 -10.45
N ILE A 164 3.72 14.97 -9.55
CA ILE A 164 3.60 13.55 -9.20
C ILE A 164 2.11 13.18 -9.18
N ILE A 165 1.77 12.07 -9.85
CA ILE A 165 0.41 11.55 -9.92
C ILE A 165 0.40 10.13 -9.35
N ALA A 166 -0.52 9.88 -8.42
CA ALA A 166 -0.73 8.57 -7.82
C ALA A 166 -1.98 7.91 -8.37
N PHE A 167 -1.84 6.69 -8.87
CA PHE A 167 -2.95 5.81 -9.24
C PHE A 167 -3.09 4.71 -8.21
N ILE A 168 -4.33 4.43 -7.82
CA ILE A 168 -4.66 3.38 -6.88
C ILE A 168 -5.58 2.40 -7.59
N ILE A 169 -5.08 1.19 -7.81
CA ILE A 169 -5.79 0.14 -8.55
C ILE A 169 -5.87 -1.14 -7.72
N ASP A 170 -6.68 -2.09 -8.18
CA ASP A 170 -6.82 -3.42 -7.56
C ASP A 170 -7.22 -3.40 -6.09
N GLN A 171 -7.99 -2.41 -5.70
CA GLN A 171 -8.44 -2.28 -4.33
C GLN A 171 -9.36 -3.45 -3.94
N LYS A 172 -8.86 -4.34 -3.05
CA LYS A 172 -9.60 -5.49 -2.52
C LYS A 172 -9.75 -5.34 -1.02
N GLY A 173 -11.00 -5.46 -0.52
CA GLY A 173 -11.31 -5.35 0.91
C GLY A 173 -12.48 -4.42 1.18
N LEU A 174 -12.82 -4.26 2.46
CA LEU A 174 -14.02 -3.54 2.90
C LEU A 174 -13.80 -2.03 3.12
N MET A 175 -12.58 -1.51 2.91
CA MET A 175 -12.26 -0.10 3.12
C MET A 175 -12.23 0.65 1.79
N LEU A 176 -12.97 1.76 1.69
CA LEU A 176 -13.13 2.54 0.46
C LEU A 176 -12.31 3.84 0.43
N ASN A 177 -11.73 4.29 1.54
CA ASN A 177 -11.05 5.57 1.61
C ASN A 177 -9.54 5.39 1.67
N PHE A 178 -8.85 5.98 0.71
CA PHE A 178 -7.41 6.08 0.68
C PHE A 178 -6.96 7.52 0.48
N THR A 179 -5.99 7.93 1.27
CA THR A 179 -5.18 9.12 1.03
C THR A 179 -3.72 8.74 0.99
N ILE A 180 -2.96 9.31 0.08
CA ILE A 180 -1.51 9.17 0.04
C ILE A 180 -0.83 10.22 0.92
N GLU A 181 -1.57 11.24 1.36
CA GLU A 181 -1.05 12.28 2.23
C GLU A 181 -0.53 11.70 3.54
N GLY A 182 0.66 12.13 3.93
CA GLY A 182 1.36 11.63 5.12
C GLY A 182 2.06 10.27 4.93
N ALA A 183 1.89 9.61 3.77
CA ALA A 183 2.65 8.41 3.46
C ALA A 183 4.13 8.73 3.33
N LYS A 184 4.97 7.93 3.99
CA LYS A 184 6.42 8.03 3.92
C LYS A 184 6.97 6.97 2.97
N PHE A 185 7.82 7.40 2.06
CA PHE A 185 8.54 6.55 1.11
C PHE A 185 10.00 6.51 1.50
N THR A 186 10.53 5.34 1.75
CA THR A 186 11.92 5.17 2.18
C THR A 186 12.64 4.22 1.23
N LYS A 187 13.83 4.61 0.77
CA LYS A 187 14.69 3.76 -0.06
C LYS A 187 15.18 2.55 0.75
N ILE A 188 15.15 1.38 0.14
CA ILE A 188 15.56 0.11 0.75
C ILE A 188 16.58 -0.60 -0.13
N SER A 189 17.46 -1.37 0.50
CA SER A 189 18.38 -2.25 -0.21
C SER A 189 17.73 -3.59 -0.50
N ARG A 190 17.86 -4.09 -1.73
CA ARG A 190 17.37 -5.39 -2.18
C ARG A 190 18.41 -6.09 -3.06
#